data_d79631d4b2d5cd0a12a85aeb92c9d9d9
#
_entry.id   d79631d4b2d5cd0a12a85aeb92c9d9d9
#
_cell.length_a   1.000
_cell.length_b   1.000
_cell.length_c   1.000
_cell.angle_alpha   90.00
_cell.angle_beta   90.00
_cell.angle_gamma   90.00
#
_symmetry.space_group_name_H-M   'P 1'
#
loop_
_entity.id
_entity.type
_entity.pdbx_description
1 polymer ?
#
loop_
_entity_poly.entity_id
_entity_poly.type
_entity_poly.pdbx_seq_one_letter_code
_entity_poly.pdbx_strand_id
1 'polypeptide(L)'
;GNMNTDGGRKLGINGWDLVIEPKKVYEIANRILRKNGKMVLFSQEPYTTKLITEAIPNIPFGYRATWEKDNFAVALGAKVNMVSFTEDILIFSKNECYESKHPLRNTMKKYVSKYGKDLLIDLFLKEGRYTSELSAKVHASYKFGFNNGMRFDLMNEKMYNYLSDFIQFKEAFEELKQIDNEYKIKYGSTFNLWEGNKYKSNILKYKKDYDGYHPTQKPILLLEDLIKTFSNENDLVVDLTMGSGSTMVACQNTNRNGIGIEMDDNYFDIANKRIEDNKLKLF
;
A
#
# COMPACT_ATOMS: atom_id res chain seq x y z
N GLY A 1 18.44 -5.74 -5.80
CA GLY A 1 19.72 -6.36 -5.55
C GLY A 1 19.79 -7.74 -6.14
N ASN A 2 20.72 -7.98 -7.06
CA ASN A 2 20.99 -9.33 -7.56
C ASN A 2 21.73 -10.09 -6.46
N MET A 3 21.07 -11.02 -5.78
CA MET A 3 21.81 -11.96 -4.95
C MET A 3 22.70 -12.82 -5.82
N ASN A 4 24.00 -12.82 -5.52
CA ASN A 4 24.93 -13.82 -6.03
C ASN A 4 24.48 -15.20 -5.54
N THR A 5 23.75 -15.94 -6.38
CA THR A 5 23.53 -17.36 -6.17
C THR A 5 24.85 -18.06 -6.37
N ASP A 6 25.27 -18.81 -5.38
CA ASP A 6 26.46 -19.65 -5.33
C ASP A 6 26.60 -20.52 -6.59
N GLY A 7 27.45 -20.11 -7.45
CA GLY A 7 27.83 -20.76 -8.69
C GLY A 7 29.26 -20.37 -9.09
N GLY A 8 30.09 -20.01 -8.11
CA GLY A 8 31.55 -19.99 -8.24
C GLY A 8 32.17 -18.93 -9.16
N ARG A 9 31.46 -17.90 -9.58
CA ARG A 9 32.05 -16.72 -10.23
C ARG A 9 31.65 -15.48 -9.46
N LYS A 10 32.61 -14.84 -8.78
CA LYS A 10 32.51 -13.45 -8.30
C LYS A 10 32.28 -12.57 -9.53
N LEU A 11 31.02 -12.33 -9.89
CA LEU A 11 30.65 -11.15 -10.64
C LEU A 11 31.01 -9.97 -9.74
N GLY A 12 31.78 -9.02 -10.28
CA GLY A 12 32.30 -7.90 -9.51
C GLY A 12 31.19 -7.27 -8.68
N ILE A 13 31.34 -7.33 -7.36
CA ILE A 13 30.44 -6.68 -6.42
C ILE A 13 30.81 -5.22 -6.53
N ASN A 14 30.02 -4.45 -7.25
CA ASN A 14 30.05 -2.99 -7.14
C ASN A 14 29.66 -2.67 -5.70
N GLY A 15 30.37 -1.76 -5.03
CA GLY A 15 30.19 -1.47 -3.60
C GLY A 15 28.77 -1.10 -3.17
N TRP A 16 27.88 -0.77 -4.12
CA TRP A 16 26.46 -0.44 -3.90
C TRP A 16 25.49 -1.66 -3.96
N ASP A 17 25.90 -2.82 -4.50
CA ASP A 17 25.04 -4.02 -4.62
C ASP A 17 25.16 -4.91 -3.38
N LEU A 18 24.99 -4.34 -2.20
CA LEU A 18 24.97 -5.05 -0.93
C LEU A 18 23.53 -5.39 -0.53
N VAL A 19 23.34 -6.64 -0.11
CA VAL A 19 22.04 -7.09 0.42
C VAL A 19 21.78 -6.43 1.75
N ILE A 20 20.69 -5.66 1.84
CA ILE A 20 20.21 -5.10 3.10
C ILE A 20 19.48 -6.21 3.85
N GLU A 21 19.86 -6.49 5.10
CA GLU A 21 19.14 -7.45 5.93
C GLU A 21 17.69 -7.03 6.16
N PRO A 22 16.70 -7.92 5.92
CA PRO A 22 15.27 -7.59 6.05
C PRO A 22 14.92 -6.98 7.41
N LYS A 23 15.53 -7.47 8.47
CA LYS A 23 15.33 -6.92 9.82
C LYS A 23 15.55 -5.41 9.88
N LYS A 24 16.62 -4.90 9.27
CA LYS A 24 16.91 -3.45 9.24
C LYS A 24 15.84 -2.68 8.45
N VAL A 25 15.37 -3.24 7.32
CA VAL A 25 14.30 -2.64 6.54
C VAL A 25 13.02 -2.53 7.37
N TYR A 26 12.65 -3.60 8.07
CA TYR A 26 11.45 -3.61 8.92
C TYR A 26 11.58 -2.70 10.15
N GLU A 27 12.74 -2.61 10.76
CA GLU A 27 13.01 -1.69 11.90
C GLU A 27 12.82 -0.23 11.46
N ILE A 28 13.39 0.15 10.33
CA ILE A 28 13.22 1.50 9.77
C ILE A 28 11.76 1.74 9.41
N ALA A 29 11.14 0.84 8.66
CA ALA A 29 9.75 0.97 8.26
C ALA A 29 8.80 1.06 9.47
N ASN A 30 9.04 0.27 10.52
CA ASN A 30 8.26 0.33 11.75
C ASN A 30 8.36 1.69 12.47
N ARG A 31 9.50 2.35 12.36
CA ARG A 31 9.72 3.67 12.96
C ARG A 31 9.07 4.79 12.16
N ILE A 32 9.22 4.78 10.82
CA ILE A 32 8.85 5.93 9.98
C ILE A 32 7.47 5.84 9.35
N LEU A 33 6.95 4.62 9.10
CA LEU A 33 5.62 4.48 8.49
C LEU A 33 4.54 4.97 9.44
N ARG A 34 3.65 5.81 8.92
CA ARG A 34 2.39 6.09 9.59
C ARG A 34 1.52 4.82 9.68
N LYS A 35 0.54 4.83 10.55
CA LYS A 35 -0.48 3.80 10.63
C LYS A 35 -1.14 3.59 9.26
N ASN A 36 -1.30 2.32 8.85
CA ASN A 36 -1.77 1.92 7.52
C ASN A 36 -0.92 2.41 6.34
N GLY A 37 0.23 3.03 6.62
CA GLY A 37 1.23 3.35 5.61
C GLY A 37 1.71 2.09 4.90
N LYS A 38 2.07 2.22 3.64
CA LYS A 38 2.52 1.12 2.80
C LYS A 38 4.02 1.10 2.69
N MET A 39 4.60 -0.10 2.75
CA MET A 39 5.95 -0.38 2.31
C MET A 39 5.86 -1.23 1.05
N VAL A 40 6.50 -0.76 0.00
CA VAL A 40 6.53 -1.42 -1.32
C VAL A 40 7.97 -1.77 -1.63
N LEU A 41 8.25 -3.06 -1.83
CA LEU A 41 9.60 -3.55 -2.08
C LEU A 41 9.65 -4.29 -3.42
N PHE A 42 10.61 -3.93 -4.27
CA PHE A 42 10.95 -4.68 -5.46
C PHE A 42 11.91 -5.81 -5.08
N SER A 43 11.64 -7.01 -5.55
CA SER A 43 12.48 -8.18 -5.26
C SER A 43 12.39 -9.28 -6.32
N GLN A 44 13.26 -10.26 -6.20
CA GLN A 44 13.24 -11.52 -6.94
C GLN A 44 13.62 -12.66 -6.00
N GLU A 45 13.21 -13.88 -6.34
CA GLU A 45 13.61 -15.06 -5.58
C GLU A 45 15.14 -15.24 -5.60
N PRO A 46 15.74 -15.75 -4.53
CA PRO A 46 15.14 -16.23 -3.26
C PRO A 46 14.90 -15.12 -2.23
N TYR A 47 15.24 -13.85 -2.53
CA TYR A 47 15.11 -12.75 -1.58
C TYR A 47 13.63 -12.37 -1.33
N THR A 48 12.76 -12.57 -2.31
CA THR A 48 11.30 -12.42 -2.15
C THR A 48 10.79 -13.27 -0.99
N THR A 49 11.12 -14.56 -0.98
CA THR A 49 10.73 -15.46 0.12
C THR A 49 11.28 -15.01 1.46
N LYS A 50 12.55 -14.58 1.52
CA LYS A 50 13.18 -14.08 2.75
C LYS A 50 12.45 -12.85 3.29
N LEU A 51 12.14 -11.86 2.45
CA LEU A 51 11.37 -10.68 2.83
C LEU A 51 9.99 -11.03 3.39
N ILE A 52 9.29 -11.98 2.77
CA ILE A 52 7.94 -12.36 3.21
C ILE A 52 8.00 -13.11 4.55
N THR A 53 8.92 -14.03 4.72
CA THR A 53 9.00 -14.88 5.92
C THR A 53 9.55 -14.15 7.15
N GLU A 54 10.38 -13.13 6.95
CA GLU A 54 10.93 -12.30 8.02
C GLU A 54 10.08 -11.06 8.34
N ALA A 55 8.89 -10.95 7.74
CA ALA A 55 7.97 -9.85 8.03
C ALA A 55 7.59 -9.81 9.51
N ILE A 56 7.63 -8.61 10.08
CA ILE A 56 7.31 -8.42 11.51
C ILE A 56 5.78 -8.27 11.71
N PRO A 57 5.25 -8.62 12.90
CA PRO A 57 3.80 -8.56 13.18
C PRO A 57 3.16 -7.19 12.92
N ASN A 58 3.92 -6.10 13.14
CA ASN A 58 3.43 -4.74 12.90
C ASN A 58 3.42 -4.34 11.44
N ILE A 59 4.18 -5.03 10.58
CA ILE A 59 4.25 -4.78 9.14
C ILE A 59 4.14 -6.11 8.41
N PRO A 60 2.97 -6.78 8.47
CA PRO A 60 2.77 -8.05 7.80
C PRO A 60 2.79 -7.89 6.29
N PHE A 61 3.17 -8.96 5.62
CA PHE A 61 2.99 -9.10 4.19
C PHE A 61 1.49 -9.06 3.83
N GLY A 62 1.13 -8.21 2.89
CA GLY A 62 -0.24 -8.10 2.40
C GLY A 62 -0.45 -8.95 1.16
N TYR A 63 0.21 -8.60 0.08
CA TYR A 63 0.10 -9.32 -1.20
C TYR A 63 1.27 -8.97 -2.12
N ARG A 64 1.37 -9.74 -3.21
CA ARG A 64 2.35 -9.54 -4.27
C ARG A 64 1.66 -9.03 -5.53
N ALA A 65 2.21 -7.99 -6.13
CA ALA A 65 2.02 -7.64 -7.52
C ALA A 65 3.28 -8.04 -8.32
N THR A 66 3.17 -8.05 -9.63
CA THR A 66 4.25 -8.42 -10.54
C THR A 66 4.42 -7.34 -11.59
N TRP A 67 5.62 -6.81 -11.72
CA TRP A 67 5.97 -5.98 -12.87
C TRP A 67 6.36 -6.87 -14.04
N GLU A 68 5.61 -6.80 -15.13
CA GLU A 68 5.91 -7.41 -16.42
C GLU A 68 6.70 -6.41 -17.26
N LYS A 69 7.93 -6.79 -17.60
CA LYS A 69 8.91 -5.97 -18.34
C LYS A 69 8.76 -6.22 -19.84
N ASP A 70 9.13 -5.25 -20.63
CA ASP A 70 9.22 -5.38 -22.09
C ASP A 70 10.46 -6.15 -22.56
N ASN A 71 11.47 -6.31 -21.67
CA ASN A 71 12.69 -7.06 -21.96
C ASN A 71 13.24 -7.74 -20.69
N PHE A 72 13.95 -8.85 -20.87
CA PHE A 72 14.55 -9.61 -19.76
C PHE A 72 15.74 -8.87 -19.12
N ALA A 73 16.07 -9.26 -17.88
CA ALA A 73 17.09 -8.58 -17.11
C ALA A 73 18.51 -9.10 -17.35
N VAL A 74 18.70 -10.42 -17.56
CA VAL A 74 20.02 -11.07 -17.60
C VAL A 74 20.08 -12.06 -18.75
N ALA A 75 20.98 -11.83 -19.71
CA ALA A 75 21.17 -12.68 -20.90
C ALA A 75 22.10 -13.89 -20.64
N LEU A 76 22.94 -13.85 -19.61
CA LEU A 76 24.01 -14.83 -19.40
C LEU A 76 23.52 -16.26 -19.24
N GLY A 77 22.33 -16.46 -18.71
CA GLY A 77 21.71 -17.79 -18.54
C GLY A 77 20.72 -18.18 -19.64
N ALA A 78 20.50 -17.36 -20.67
CA ALA A 78 19.41 -17.54 -21.64
C ALA A 78 19.52 -18.87 -22.47
N LYS A 79 20.69 -19.46 -22.52
CA LYS A 79 20.92 -20.75 -23.25
C LYS A 79 20.64 -21.99 -22.38
N VAL A 80 20.54 -21.82 -21.07
CA VAL A 80 20.42 -22.94 -20.11
C VAL A 80 19.23 -22.78 -19.14
N ASN A 81 18.71 -21.56 -19.00
CA ASN A 81 17.57 -21.26 -18.13
C ASN A 81 16.57 -20.31 -18.82
N MET A 82 15.33 -20.33 -18.37
CA MET A 82 14.36 -19.30 -18.75
C MET A 82 14.81 -17.94 -18.25
N VAL A 83 14.66 -16.91 -19.08
CA VAL A 83 14.97 -15.52 -18.70
C VAL A 83 13.75 -14.86 -18.07
N SER A 84 14.00 -14.04 -17.05
CA SER A 84 12.91 -13.40 -16.30
C SER A 84 12.47 -12.09 -16.97
N PHE A 85 11.21 -12.04 -17.38
CA PHE A 85 10.51 -10.83 -17.82
C PHE A 85 9.72 -10.18 -16.68
N THR A 86 9.83 -10.69 -15.47
CA THR A 86 9.05 -10.20 -14.33
C THR A 86 9.95 -9.77 -13.19
N GLU A 87 9.38 -8.96 -12.30
CA GLU A 87 9.94 -8.62 -10.99
C GLU A 87 8.81 -8.55 -9.97
N ASP A 88 9.06 -9.09 -8.79
CA ASP A 88 8.09 -9.06 -7.71
C ASP A 88 7.99 -7.66 -7.10
N ILE A 89 6.77 -7.25 -6.80
CA ILE A 89 6.45 -6.04 -6.04
C ILE A 89 5.70 -6.50 -4.80
N LEU A 90 6.36 -6.43 -3.65
CA LEU A 90 5.81 -6.88 -2.38
C LEU A 90 5.18 -5.71 -1.65
N ILE A 91 3.92 -5.85 -1.27
CA ILE A 91 3.16 -4.83 -0.57
C ILE A 91 2.96 -5.25 0.88
N PHE A 92 3.48 -4.43 1.79
CA PHE A 92 3.30 -4.55 3.22
C PHE A 92 2.52 -3.35 3.74
N SER A 93 1.85 -3.53 4.87
CA SER A 93 1.12 -2.43 5.50
C SER A 93 1.45 -2.37 6.98
N LYS A 94 1.74 -1.18 7.49
CA LYS A 94 1.88 -1.02 8.94
C LYS A 94 0.52 -1.17 9.60
N ASN A 95 0.36 -2.26 10.34
CA ASN A 95 -0.84 -2.49 11.15
C ASN A 95 -0.84 -1.58 12.37
N GLU A 96 -2.03 -1.40 12.93
CA GLU A 96 -2.14 -0.81 14.24
C GLU A 96 -1.71 -1.78 15.32
N CYS A 97 -1.00 -1.29 16.33
CA CYS A 97 -1.16 -1.83 17.67
C CYS A 97 -2.64 -1.68 18.10
N TYR A 98 -3.14 -2.64 18.85
CA TYR A 98 -4.52 -2.87 19.28
C TYR A 98 -5.31 -1.68 19.87
N GLU A 99 -4.76 -0.48 19.91
CA GLU A 99 -5.29 0.65 20.67
C GLU A 99 -6.16 1.65 19.91
N SER A 100 -6.16 1.65 18.60
CA SER A 100 -6.94 2.62 17.84
C SER A 100 -8.16 2.02 17.16
N LYS A 101 -9.12 1.62 17.95
CA LYS A 101 -10.47 1.28 17.48
C LYS A 101 -11.12 2.54 16.90
N HIS A 102 -11.80 2.37 15.77
CA HIS A 102 -12.59 3.45 15.19
C HIS A 102 -13.50 4.10 16.27
N PRO A 103 -13.48 5.44 16.45
CA PRO A 103 -14.19 6.09 17.55
C PRO A 103 -15.70 5.77 17.52
N LEU A 104 -16.31 5.74 16.33
CA LEU A 104 -17.72 5.41 16.19
C LEU A 104 -18.07 3.96 16.57
N ARG A 105 -17.11 3.06 16.69
CA ARG A 105 -17.38 1.68 17.07
C ARG A 105 -18.06 1.58 18.44
N ASN A 106 -17.58 2.34 19.41
CA ASN A 106 -18.18 2.36 20.75
C ASN A 106 -19.52 3.08 20.76
N THR A 107 -19.68 4.13 19.98
CA THR A 107 -20.95 4.85 19.79
C THR A 107 -22.00 3.90 19.24
N MET A 108 -21.69 3.18 18.15
CA MET A 108 -22.63 2.26 17.53
C MET A 108 -22.94 1.02 18.41
N LYS A 109 -21.99 0.54 19.21
CA LYS A 109 -22.25 -0.55 20.17
C LYS A 109 -23.32 -0.23 21.19
N LYS A 110 -23.54 1.03 21.54
CA LYS A 110 -24.63 1.44 22.46
C LYS A 110 -26.00 1.06 21.89
N TYR A 111 -26.17 1.15 20.58
CA TYR A 111 -27.40 0.75 19.90
C TYR A 111 -27.59 -0.77 19.92
N VAL A 112 -26.50 -1.55 19.85
CA VAL A 112 -26.56 -3.01 20.02
C VAL A 112 -27.07 -3.39 21.41
N SER A 113 -26.60 -2.68 22.45
CA SER A 113 -27.05 -2.89 23.83
C SER A 113 -28.51 -2.49 24.03
N LYS A 114 -28.98 -1.43 23.33
CA LYS A 114 -30.34 -0.91 23.46
C LYS A 114 -31.38 -1.71 22.67
N TYR A 115 -31.05 -2.13 21.45
CA TYR A 115 -32.01 -2.72 20.51
C TYR A 115 -31.81 -4.22 20.28
N GLY A 116 -30.68 -4.79 20.67
CA GLY A 116 -30.32 -6.18 20.44
C GLY A 116 -29.73 -6.44 19.06
N LYS A 117 -28.93 -7.49 18.94
CA LYS A 117 -28.29 -7.88 17.68
C LYS A 117 -29.29 -8.41 16.66
N ASP A 118 -30.26 -9.17 17.12
CA ASP A 118 -31.22 -9.87 16.26
C ASP A 118 -32.11 -8.87 15.51
N LEU A 119 -32.62 -7.84 16.20
CA LEU A 119 -33.37 -6.78 15.55
C LEU A 119 -32.52 -6.07 14.49
N LEU A 120 -31.26 -5.73 14.82
CA LEU A 120 -30.38 -5.03 13.87
C LEU A 120 -30.09 -5.88 12.63
N ILE A 121 -29.89 -7.18 12.79
CA ILE A 121 -29.70 -8.12 11.66
C ILE A 121 -30.99 -8.23 10.83
N ASP A 122 -32.13 -8.35 11.45
CA ASP A 122 -33.43 -8.42 10.77
C ASP A 122 -33.73 -7.16 9.95
N LEU A 123 -33.43 -5.98 10.48
CA LEU A 123 -33.54 -4.72 9.74
C LEU A 123 -32.64 -4.66 8.49
N PHE A 124 -31.41 -5.19 8.57
CA PHE A 124 -30.53 -5.29 7.42
C PHE A 124 -31.07 -6.28 6.36
N LEU A 125 -31.72 -7.36 6.79
CA LEU A 125 -32.39 -8.28 5.87
C LEU A 125 -33.59 -7.61 5.17
N LYS A 126 -34.44 -6.93 5.93
CA LYS A 126 -35.65 -6.27 5.46
C LYS A 126 -35.40 -5.09 4.51
N GLU A 127 -34.23 -4.44 4.64
CA GLU A 127 -33.83 -3.39 3.69
C GLU A 127 -33.66 -3.91 2.24
N GLY A 128 -33.52 -5.26 2.09
CA GLY A 128 -33.57 -5.95 0.80
C GLY A 128 -32.27 -5.98 0.01
N ARG A 129 -31.20 -5.32 0.47
CA ARG A 129 -29.87 -5.38 -0.16
C ARG A 129 -29.15 -6.70 0.12
N TYR A 130 -29.41 -7.29 1.26
CA TYR A 130 -28.74 -8.50 1.72
C TYR A 130 -29.70 -9.69 1.61
N THR A 131 -29.35 -10.63 0.73
CA THR A 131 -30.23 -11.75 0.34
C THR A 131 -30.14 -12.95 1.28
N SER A 132 -29.22 -12.95 2.26
CA SER A 132 -29.07 -14.02 3.25
C SER A 132 -28.84 -13.46 4.65
N GLU A 133 -29.29 -14.20 5.65
CA GLU A 133 -29.09 -13.87 7.06
C GLU A 133 -27.60 -13.73 7.42
N LEU A 134 -26.73 -14.60 6.87
CA LEU A 134 -25.29 -14.52 7.07
C LEU A 134 -24.72 -13.20 6.53
N SER A 135 -25.14 -12.78 5.34
CA SER A 135 -24.71 -11.51 4.76
C SER A 135 -25.18 -10.32 5.58
N ALA A 136 -26.46 -10.30 5.98
CA ALA A 136 -27.01 -9.26 6.83
C ALA A 136 -26.27 -9.18 8.18
N LYS A 137 -26.01 -10.35 8.83
CA LYS A 137 -25.27 -10.44 10.09
C LYS A 137 -23.86 -9.89 9.97
N VAL A 138 -23.12 -10.23 8.92
CA VAL A 138 -21.76 -9.74 8.68
C VAL A 138 -21.78 -8.22 8.52
N HIS A 139 -22.65 -7.68 7.68
CA HIS A 139 -22.72 -6.24 7.42
C HIS A 139 -23.21 -5.45 8.65
N ALA A 140 -24.26 -5.91 9.33
CA ALA A 140 -24.70 -5.29 10.58
C ALA A 140 -23.59 -5.28 11.62
N SER A 141 -22.81 -6.38 11.72
CA SER A 141 -21.71 -6.46 12.67
C SER A 141 -20.61 -5.43 12.43
N TYR A 142 -20.32 -5.09 11.17
CA TYR A 142 -19.35 -4.05 10.82
C TYR A 142 -19.90 -2.64 11.09
N LYS A 143 -21.19 -2.39 10.79
CA LYS A 143 -21.81 -1.07 10.97
C LYS A 143 -22.09 -0.74 12.44
N PHE A 144 -22.40 -1.74 13.24
CA PHE A 144 -22.65 -1.57 14.68
C PHE A 144 -21.49 -2.03 15.57
N GLY A 145 -20.40 -2.47 14.99
CA GLY A 145 -19.14 -2.77 15.70
C GLY A 145 -19.20 -3.97 16.65
N PHE A 146 -20.13 -4.91 16.47
CA PHE A 146 -20.23 -6.12 17.32
C PHE A 146 -19.51 -7.35 16.76
N ASN A 147 -18.77 -7.22 15.66
CA ASN A 147 -17.86 -8.24 15.18
C ASN A 147 -16.67 -8.44 16.14
N ASN A 148 -16.04 -9.63 16.07
CA ASN A 148 -14.86 -9.93 16.88
C ASN A 148 -13.57 -9.26 16.36
N GLY A 149 -13.60 -8.72 15.12
CA GLY A 149 -12.47 -8.03 14.50
C GLY A 149 -12.44 -6.54 14.80
N MET A 150 -11.43 -5.88 14.26
CA MET A 150 -11.22 -4.42 14.40
C MET A 150 -12.00 -3.61 13.35
N ARG A 151 -12.50 -4.26 12.30
CA ARG A 151 -13.17 -3.58 11.20
C ARG A 151 -14.45 -2.89 11.68
N PHE A 152 -14.58 -1.64 11.33
CA PHE A 152 -15.77 -0.83 11.45
C PHE A 152 -15.94 -0.04 10.15
N ASP A 153 -17.15 -0.02 9.62
CA ASP A 153 -17.51 0.77 8.44
C ASP A 153 -18.75 1.60 8.78
N LEU A 154 -18.71 2.90 8.64
CA LEU A 154 -19.93 3.70 8.76
C LEU A 154 -20.94 3.28 7.68
N MET A 155 -22.20 3.18 8.03
CA MET A 155 -23.29 2.97 7.06
C MET A 155 -23.42 4.16 6.13
N ASN A 156 -23.94 3.96 4.94
CA ASN A 156 -24.27 5.09 4.06
C ASN A 156 -25.57 5.78 4.51
N GLU A 157 -25.79 6.99 4.01
CA GLU A 157 -26.92 7.83 4.39
C GLU A 157 -28.28 7.15 4.12
N LYS A 158 -28.42 6.44 3.00
CA LYS A 158 -29.64 5.68 2.68
C LYS A 158 -29.97 4.65 3.77
N MET A 159 -28.96 3.90 4.23
CA MET A 159 -29.13 2.91 5.28
C MET A 159 -29.40 3.58 6.64
N TYR A 160 -28.72 4.70 6.94
CA TYR A 160 -28.97 5.47 8.16
C TYR A 160 -30.42 5.95 8.19
N ASN A 161 -30.92 6.54 7.11
CA ASN A 161 -32.30 7.05 7.01
C ASN A 161 -33.32 5.90 7.16
N TYR A 162 -33.11 4.77 6.47
CA TYR A 162 -33.96 3.60 6.65
C TYR A 162 -33.99 3.10 8.09
N LEU A 163 -32.83 2.99 8.74
CA LEU A 163 -32.74 2.55 10.12
C LEU A 163 -33.34 3.57 11.11
N SER A 164 -33.37 4.85 10.78
CA SER A 164 -33.91 5.91 11.63
C SER A 164 -35.42 5.77 11.85
N ASP A 165 -36.13 5.05 10.98
CA ASP A 165 -37.55 4.71 11.19
C ASP A 165 -37.76 3.72 12.34
N PHE A 166 -36.74 2.96 12.72
CA PHE A 166 -36.78 1.90 13.72
C PHE A 166 -35.87 2.14 14.90
N ILE A 167 -34.78 2.88 14.70
CA ILE A 167 -33.72 3.15 15.67
C ILE A 167 -33.63 4.64 15.92
N GLN A 168 -33.82 5.06 17.13
CA GLN A 168 -33.63 6.45 17.52
C GLN A 168 -32.13 6.75 17.70
N PHE A 169 -31.47 7.18 16.66
CA PHE A 169 -30.10 7.66 16.72
C PHE A 169 -30.05 9.00 17.48
N LYS A 170 -29.00 9.18 18.28
CA LYS A 170 -28.74 10.46 18.98
C LYS A 170 -27.89 11.38 18.12
N GLU A 171 -26.96 10.80 17.38
CA GLU A 171 -26.02 11.52 16.52
C GLU A 171 -26.63 11.69 15.12
N ALA A 172 -26.56 12.89 14.56
CA ALA A 172 -26.93 13.13 13.17
C ALA A 172 -25.97 12.42 12.21
N PHE A 173 -26.45 12.04 11.02
CA PHE A 173 -25.60 11.33 10.05
C PHE A 173 -24.35 12.14 9.66
N GLU A 174 -24.46 13.45 9.50
CA GLU A 174 -23.33 14.32 9.16
C GLU A 174 -22.26 14.36 10.25
N GLU A 175 -22.66 14.31 11.54
CA GLU A 175 -21.70 14.22 12.66
C GLU A 175 -20.93 12.89 12.60
N LEU A 176 -21.64 11.77 12.36
CA LEU A 176 -21.02 10.46 12.21
C LEU A 176 -20.06 10.42 11.03
N LYS A 177 -20.45 11.02 9.93
CA LYS A 177 -19.68 11.10 8.69
C LYS A 177 -18.43 11.97 8.87
N GLN A 178 -18.52 13.07 9.59
CA GLN A 178 -17.37 13.92 9.91
C GLN A 178 -16.34 13.13 10.72
N ILE A 179 -16.74 12.47 11.81
CA ILE A 179 -15.85 11.65 12.65
C ILE A 179 -15.22 10.50 11.84
N ASP A 180 -15.99 9.85 10.96
CA ASP A 180 -15.51 8.79 10.08
C ASP A 180 -14.46 9.31 9.08
N ASN A 181 -14.71 10.48 8.49
CA ASN A 181 -13.78 11.12 7.56
C ASN A 181 -12.47 11.53 8.23
N GLU A 182 -12.55 12.19 9.41
CA GLU A 182 -11.36 12.57 10.17
C GLU A 182 -10.53 11.34 10.55
N TYR A 183 -11.18 10.26 10.96
CA TYR A 183 -10.53 9.01 11.26
C TYR A 183 -9.87 8.40 10.01
N LYS A 184 -10.57 8.39 8.86
CA LYS A 184 -10.05 7.88 7.59
C LYS A 184 -8.87 8.69 7.07
N ILE A 185 -8.92 10.00 7.16
CA ILE A 185 -7.79 10.89 6.79
C ILE A 185 -6.57 10.56 7.64
N LYS A 186 -6.76 10.39 8.94
CA LYS A 186 -5.65 10.16 9.87
C LYS A 186 -5.12 8.73 9.86
N TYR A 187 -5.99 7.75 9.66
CA TYR A 187 -5.69 6.34 9.90
C TYR A 187 -6.09 5.40 8.76
N GLY A 188 -6.76 5.89 7.73
CA GLY A 188 -7.22 5.07 6.62
C GLY A 188 -6.05 4.46 5.83
N SER A 189 -6.26 3.24 5.35
CA SER A 189 -5.36 2.64 4.38
C SER A 189 -5.62 3.25 3.01
N THR A 190 -4.60 3.83 2.40
CA THR A 190 -4.73 4.40 1.06
C THR A 190 -4.61 3.31 0.01
N PHE A 191 -5.62 3.20 -0.82
CA PHE A 191 -5.62 2.41 -2.06
C PHE A 191 -6.51 3.13 -3.07
N ASN A 192 -5.89 3.84 -4.01
CA ASN A 192 -6.59 4.67 -4.98
C ASN A 192 -6.71 3.95 -6.32
N LEU A 193 -7.91 3.91 -6.86
CA LEU A 193 -8.19 3.51 -8.25
C LEU A 193 -8.16 4.74 -9.15
N TRP A 194 -7.01 5.39 -9.22
CA TRP A 194 -6.81 6.68 -9.88
C TRP A 194 -7.09 6.67 -11.40
N GLU A 195 -7.07 5.48 -12.02
CA GLU A 195 -7.42 5.30 -13.44
C GLU A 195 -8.95 5.27 -13.69
N GLY A 196 -9.77 5.39 -12.64
CA GLY A 196 -11.22 5.32 -12.75
C GLY A 196 -11.79 3.90 -12.92
N ASN A 197 -10.97 2.87 -12.85
CA ASN A 197 -11.38 1.47 -12.94
C ASN A 197 -12.02 0.97 -11.63
N LYS A 198 -12.86 -0.09 -11.72
CA LYS A 198 -13.45 -0.73 -10.53
C LYS A 198 -12.45 -1.58 -9.73
N TYR A 199 -11.35 -1.98 -10.35
CA TYR A 199 -10.29 -2.80 -9.77
C TYR A 199 -8.97 -2.50 -10.47
N LYS A 200 -7.88 -2.85 -9.82
CA LYS A 200 -6.53 -2.76 -10.37
C LYS A 200 -5.91 -4.15 -10.47
N SER A 201 -5.28 -4.43 -11.60
CA SER A 201 -4.54 -5.68 -11.80
C SER A 201 -3.32 -5.73 -10.88
N ASN A 202 -2.99 -6.93 -10.41
CA ASN A 202 -1.71 -7.17 -9.75
C ASN A 202 -0.57 -7.49 -10.76
N ILE A 203 -0.85 -7.48 -12.05
CA ILE A 203 0.16 -7.56 -13.12
C ILE A 203 0.26 -6.16 -13.71
N LEU A 204 1.41 -5.52 -13.51
CA LEU A 204 1.71 -4.16 -13.93
C LEU A 204 2.63 -4.20 -15.14
N LYS A 205 2.16 -3.74 -16.30
CA LYS A 205 2.89 -3.81 -17.57
C LYS A 205 3.52 -2.46 -17.87
N TYR A 206 4.80 -2.32 -17.60
CA TYR A 206 5.56 -1.11 -17.84
C TYR A 206 6.88 -1.43 -18.54
N LYS A 207 7.19 -0.67 -19.59
CA LYS A 207 8.49 -0.75 -20.24
C LYS A 207 9.58 -0.22 -19.31
N LYS A 208 10.80 -0.74 -19.48
CA LYS A 208 11.96 -0.17 -18.80
C LYS A 208 12.26 1.22 -19.34
N ASP A 209 12.76 2.10 -18.48
CA ASP A 209 13.43 3.31 -18.94
C ASP A 209 14.85 2.95 -19.38
N TYR A 210 15.22 3.32 -20.59
CA TYR A 210 16.52 3.00 -21.18
C TYR A 210 17.50 4.19 -21.14
N ASP A 211 17.30 5.11 -20.21
CA ASP A 211 18.11 6.35 -20.07
C ASP A 211 19.52 6.09 -19.58
N GLY A 212 19.80 4.89 -19.06
CA GLY A 212 21.15 4.47 -18.66
C GLY A 212 21.69 5.09 -17.37
N TYR A 213 20.86 5.75 -16.59
CA TYR A 213 21.30 6.41 -15.34
C TYR A 213 21.69 5.42 -14.24
N HIS A 214 21.05 4.25 -14.19
CA HIS A 214 21.36 3.21 -13.20
C HIS A 214 21.00 1.82 -13.75
N PRO A 215 21.84 0.76 -13.53
CA PRO A 215 21.61 -0.57 -14.09
C PRO A 215 20.28 -1.22 -13.66
N THR A 216 19.81 -0.91 -12.46
CA THR A 216 18.56 -1.46 -11.91
C THR A 216 17.47 -0.41 -11.78
N GLN A 217 17.53 0.67 -12.57
CA GLN A 217 16.55 1.74 -12.59
C GLN A 217 15.13 1.20 -12.78
N LYS A 218 14.21 1.68 -11.96
CA LYS A 218 12.78 1.40 -12.12
C LYS A 218 12.12 2.44 -13.03
N PRO A 219 11.17 2.04 -13.88
CA PRO A 219 10.46 2.98 -14.75
C PRO A 219 9.71 4.03 -13.94
N ILE A 220 9.84 5.29 -14.34
CA ILE A 220 9.14 6.40 -13.67
C ILE A 220 7.63 6.18 -13.69
N LEU A 221 7.06 5.76 -14.82
CA LEU A 221 5.62 5.50 -14.95
C LEU A 221 5.12 4.40 -14.00
N LEU A 222 5.91 3.34 -13.77
CA LEU A 222 5.57 2.30 -12.79
C LEU A 222 5.58 2.86 -11.36
N LEU A 223 6.58 3.69 -11.04
CA LEU A 223 6.69 4.33 -9.73
C LEU A 223 5.55 5.32 -9.49
N GLU A 224 5.19 6.13 -10.50
CA GLU A 224 4.02 7.02 -10.42
C GLU A 224 2.73 6.26 -10.16
N ASP A 225 2.53 5.12 -10.84
CA ASP A 225 1.37 4.27 -10.63
C ASP A 225 1.30 3.74 -9.18
N LEU A 226 2.40 3.21 -8.66
CA LEU A 226 2.47 2.73 -7.27
C LEU A 226 2.26 3.87 -6.27
N ILE A 227 2.88 5.03 -6.51
CA ILE A 227 2.74 6.21 -5.65
C ILE A 227 1.29 6.70 -5.63
N LYS A 228 0.65 6.86 -6.78
CA LYS A 228 -0.77 7.25 -6.88
C LYS A 228 -1.68 6.25 -6.20
N THR A 229 -1.38 4.95 -6.33
CA THR A 229 -2.19 3.87 -5.74
C THR A 229 -2.11 3.87 -4.22
N PHE A 230 -0.93 4.10 -3.63
CA PHE A 230 -0.69 3.88 -2.21
C PHE A 230 -0.50 5.16 -1.39
N SER A 231 -0.61 6.34 -2.01
CA SER A 231 -0.52 7.63 -1.34
C SER A 231 -1.51 8.64 -1.91
N ASN A 232 -1.80 9.68 -1.13
CA ASN A 232 -2.54 10.85 -1.59
C ASN A 232 -1.57 11.99 -1.95
N GLU A 233 -2.07 13.01 -2.64
CA GLU A 233 -1.29 14.23 -2.89
C GLU A 233 -0.80 14.82 -1.57
N ASN A 234 0.41 15.37 -1.59
CA ASN A 234 1.13 15.90 -0.42
C ASN A 234 1.56 14.86 0.63
N ASP A 235 1.23 13.57 0.48
CA ASP A 235 1.82 12.52 1.34
C ASP A 235 3.34 12.47 1.14
N LEU A 236 4.04 12.01 2.18
CA LEU A 236 5.49 11.80 2.15
C LEU A 236 5.82 10.37 1.69
N VAL A 237 6.63 10.27 0.66
CA VAL A 237 7.21 9.03 0.14
C VAL A 237 8.70 9.00 0.47
N VAL A 238 9.17 7.89 1.02
CA VAL A 238 10.58 7.71 1.39
C VAL A 238 11.16 6.55 0.58
N ASP A 239 12.27 6.81 -0.11
CA ASP A 239 13.06 5.78 -0.79
C ASP A 239 14.44 5.66 -0.11
N LEU A 240 14.69 4.51 0.50
CA LEU A 240 15.90 4.26 1.28
C LEU A 240 17.12 3.94 0.39
N THR A 241 16.91 3.73 -0.91
CA THR A 241 17.93 3.34 -1.89
C THR A 241 17.59 3.92 -3.26
N MET A 242 17.47 5.25 -3.33
CA MET A 242 16.88 5.93 -4.49
C MET A 242 17.67 5.78 -5.79
N GLY A 243 18.94 5.35 -5.73
CA GLY A 243 19.80 5.22 -6.90
C GLY A 243 19.85 6.53 -7.70
N SER A 244 19.50 6.45 -8.96
CA SER A 244 19.43 7.62 -9.85
C SER A 244 18.19 8.52 -9.66
N GLY A 245 17.42 8.37 -8.59
CA GLY A 245 16.34 9.30 -8.21
C GLY A 245 15.00 9.12 -8.93
N SER A 246 14.75 7.98 -9.57
CA SER A 246 13.49 7.76 -10.31
C SER A 246 12.24 7.91 -9.43
N THR A 247 12.28 7.46 -8.17
CA THR A 247 11.19 7.63 -7.20
C THR A 247 10.95 9.11 -6.88
N MET A 248 12.01 9.90 -6.77
CA MET A 248 11.89 11.34 -6.48
C MET A 248 11.26 12.11 -7.64
N VAL A 249 11.65 11.77 -8.88
CA VAL A 249 11.02 12.31 -10.10
C VAL A 249 9.53 11.93 -10.14
N ALA A 250 9.20 10.67 -9.85
CA ALA A 250 7.81 10.22 -9.80
C ALA A 250 7.00 10.94 -8.70
N CYS A 251 7.60 11.24 -7.55
CA CYS A 251 6.97 12.06 -6.52
C CYS A 251 6.63 13.47 -7.02
N GLN A 252 7.56 14.13 -7.71
CA GLN A 252 7.32 15.46 -8.29
C GLN A 252 6.17 15.43 -9.30
N ASN A 253 6.18 14.45 -10.22
CA ASN A 253 5.17 14.32 -11.26
C ASN A 253 3.76 14.04 -10.69
N THR A 254 3.69 13.55 -9.46
CA THR A 254 2.44 13.13 -8.83
C THR A 254 2.02 14.01 -7.65
N ASN A 255 2.68 15.15 -7.44
CA ASN A 255 2.43 16.07 -6.31
C ASN A 255 2.58 15.40 -4.93
N ARG A 256 3.61 14.55 -4.76
CA ARG A 256 3.99 13.96 -3.48
C ARG A 256 5.31 14.54 -2.99
N ASN A 257 5.47 14.62 -1.68
CA ASN A 257 6.74 14.97 -1.08
C ASN A 257 7.66 13.74 -1.09
N GLY A 258 8.92 13.90 -1.46
CA GLY A 258 9.88 12.81 -1.54
C GLY A 258 11.08 13.02 -0.62
N ILE A 259 11.54 11.96 0.04
CA ILE A 259 12.86 11.86 0.68
C ILE A 259 13.57 10.66 0.07
N GLY A 260 14.68 10.93 -0.61
CA GLY A 260 15.55 9.90 -1.18
C GLY A 260 16.86 9.80 -0.41
N ILE A 261 17.33 8.58 -0.20
CA ILE A 261 18.61 8.28 0.42
C ILE A 261 19.44 7.47 -0.56
N GLU A 262 20.67 7.89 -0.79
CA GLU A 262 21.63 7.19 -1.64
C GLU A 262 23.02 7.24 -0.98
N MET A 263 23.71 6.12 -1.01
CA MET A 263 25.02 5.97 -0.39
C MET A 263 26.17 6.27 -1.36
N ASP A 264 25.94 6.04 -2.65
CA ASP A 264 26.93 6.28 -3.70
C ASP A 264 26.85 7.74 -4.16
N ASP A 265 27.94 8.49 -3.97
CA ASP A 265 27.99 9.93 -4.30
C ASP A 265 27.69 10.21 -5.77
N ASN A 266 28.13 9.33 -6.70
CA ASN A 266 27.87 9.54 -8.13
C ASN A 266 26.38 9.38 -8.46
N TYR A 267 25.73 8.36 -7.89
CA TYR A 267 24.29 8.20 -8.08
C TYR A 267 23.50 9.28 -7.35
N PHE A 268 23.96 9.75 -6.22
CA PHE A 268 23.36 10.88 -5.51
C PHE A 268 23.40 12.17 -6.37
N ASP A 269 24.55 12.47 -7.00
CA ASP A 269 24.68 13.63 -7.89
C ASP A 269 23.80 13.50 -9.15
N ILE A 270 23.74 12.29 -9.75
CA ILE A 270 22.83 12.00 -10.88
C ILE A 270 21.38 12.23 -10.46
N ALA A 271 20.98 11.75 -9.29
CA ALA A 271 19.62 11.91 -8.78
C ALA A 271 19.27 13.40 -8.59
N ASN A 272 20.13 14.17 -7.96
CA ASN A 272 19.92 15.60 -7.74
C ASN A 272 19.74 16.34 -9.07
N LYS A 273 20.61 16.10 -10.04
CA LYS A 273 20.49 16.71 -11.37
C LYS A 273 19.15 16.34 -12.04
N ARG A 274 18.75 15.07 -12.01
CA ARG A 274 17.46 14.63 -12.59
C ARG A 274 16.27 15.29 -11.93
N ILE A 275 16.32 15.46 -10.61
CA ILE A 275 15.27 16.12 -9.83
C ILE A 275 15.16 17.60 -10.20
N GLU A 276 16.29 18.28 -10.36
CA GLU A 276 16.33 19.69 -10.79
C GLU A 276 15.85 19.87 -12.23
N ASP A 277 16.36 19.05 -13.16
CA ASP A 277 15.94 19.07 -14.57
C ASP A 277 14.44 18.79 -14.73
N ASN A 278 13.86 17.94 -13.89
CA ASN A 278 12.43 17.64 -13.92
C ASN A 278 11.58 18.80 -13.40
N LYS A 279 12.03 19.52 -12.37
CA LYS A 279 11.35 20.74 -11.89
C LYS A 279 11.20 21.77 -13.00
N LEU A 280 12.25 21.97 -13.80
CA LEU A 280 12.24 22.93 -14.91
C LEU A 280 11.25 22.55 -16.04
N LYS A 281 10.87 21.28 -16.15
CA LYS A 281 9.89 20.81 -17.14
C LYS A 281 8.44 20.95 -16.68
N LEU A 282 8.21 21.09 -15.38
CA LEU A 282 6.88 21.22 -14.79
C LEU A 282 6.36 22.67 -14.77
N PHE A 283 7.24 23.63 -15.11
CA PHE A 283 6.93 25.07 -15.29
C PHE A 283 7.12 25.47 -16.73
#